data_2346239bc0ee0b365af38006ab2bc562
#
_entry.id   2346239bc0ee0b365af38006ab2bc562
#
_cell.length_a   1.000
_cell.length_b   1.000
_cell.length_c   1.000
_cell.angle_alpha   90.00
_cell.angle_beta   90.00
_cell.angle_gamma   90.00
#
_symmetry.space_group_name_H-M   'P 1'
#
loop_
_entity.id
_entity.type
_entity.pdbx_description
1 polymer ?
#
loop_
_entity_poly.entity_id
_entity_poly.type
_entity_poly.pdbx_seq_one_letter_code
_entity_poly.pdbx_strand_id
1 'polypeptide(L)' 'MLTELADAHKVIGLKQTKKALRDGRAKRVYLSMDADIRLRETIVSLCNESDVSIVEVPTMDDLGHACGIQVGAAVAAIV' A
#
# COMPACT_ATOMS: atom_id res chain seq x y z
N MET A 1 -2.66 -10.49 -10.87
CA MET A 1 -1.66 -9.71 -10.17
C MET A 1 -2.27 -8.75 -9.16
N LEU A 2 -2.91 -7.68 -9.62
CA LEU A 2 -3.58 -6.75 -8.71
C LEU A 2 -4.99 -7.19 -8.33
N THR A 3 -5.45 -8.30 -8.86
CA THR A 3 -6.76 -8.86 -8.53
C THR A 3 -6.90 -9.19 -7.05
N GLU A 4 -5.78 -9.49 -6.39
CA GLU A 4 -5.74 -9.73 -4.95
C GLU A 4 -6.32 -8.54 -4.17
N LEU A 5 -6.03 -7.32 -4.61
CA LEU A 5 -6.52 -6.11 -3.95
C LEU A 5 -8.02 -5.93 -4.07
N ALA A 6 -8.62 -6.40 -5.14
CA ALA A 6 -10.06 -6.23 -5.33
C ALA A 6 -10.88 -7.04 -4.34
N ASP A 7 -10.39 -8.23 -3.96
CA ASP A 7 -11.14 -9.20 -3.15
C ASP A 7 -10.66 -9.30 -1.71
N ALA A 8 -9.46 -8.79 -1.41
CA ALA A 8 -8.86 -8.94 -0.09
C ALA A 8 -9.38 -7.89 0.90
N HIS A 9 -9.29 -8.21 2.17
CA HIS A 9 -9.40 -7.20 3.21
C HIS A 9 -8.20 -6.26 3.09
N LYS A 10 -8.47 -4.98 2.94
CA LYS A 10 -7.41 -4.01 2.70
C LYS A 10 -7.69 -2.69 3.39
N VAL A 11 -6.64 -1.94 3.60
CA VAL A 11 -6.71 -0.54 3.99
C VAL A 11 -6.01 0.29 2.91
N ILE A 12 -6.48 1.50 2.69
CA ILE A 12 -6.00 2.37 1.62
C ILE A 12 -5.54 3.69 2.22
N GLY A 13 -4.39 4.17 1.79
CA GLY A 13 -3.84 5.44 2.22
C GLY A 13 -2.75 5.29 3.26
N LEU A 14 -1.98 6.38 3.43
CA LEU A 14 -0.79 6.37 4.27
C LEU A 14 -1.11 6.11 5.73
N LYS A 15 -2.07 6.83 6.28
CA LYS A 15 -2.40 6.73 7.70
C LYS A 15 -2.84 5.32 8.07
N GLN A 16 -3.71 4.73 7.29
CA GLN A 16 -4.24 3.40 7.54
C GLN A 16 -3.17 2.33 7.35
N THR A 17 -2.34 2.48 6.34
CA THR A 17 -1.25 1.54 6.09
C THR A 17 -0.22 1.59 7.21
N LYS A 18 0.14 2.78 7.67
CA LYS A 18 1.06 2.93 8.80
C LYS A 18 0.52 2.24 10.05
N LYS A 19 -0.75 2.43 10.33
CA LYS A 19 -1.39 1.81 11.49
C LYS A 19 -1.35 0.29 11.39
N ALA A 20 -1.70 -0.25 10.22
CA ALA A 20 -1.67 -1.70 10.00
C ALA A 20 -0.26 -2.27 10.18
N LEU A 21 0.77 -1.55 9.71
CA LEU A 21 2.15 -1.98 9.90
C LEU A 21 2.56 -1.97 11.37
N ARG A 22 2.18 -0.91 12.10
CA ARG A 22 2.49 -0.81 13.53
C ARG A 22 1.79 -1.88 14.36
N ASP A 23 0.57 -2.21 13.99
CA ASP A 23 -0.24 -3.20 14.71
C ASP A 23 0.11 -4.65 14.33
N GLY A 24 1.00 -4.84 13.38
CA GLY A 24 1.38 -6.17 12.92
C GLY A 24 0.29 -6.85 12.09
N ARG A 25 -0.65 -6.10 11.52
CA ARG A 25 -1.76 -6.64 10.73
C ARG A 25 -1.49 -6.70 9.24
N ALA A 26 -0.54 -5.89 8.75
CA ALA A 26 -0.27 -5.82 7.33
C ALA A 26 0.43 -7.08 6.84
N LYS A 27 -0.16 -7.71 5.83
CA LYS A 27 0.40 -8.92 5.22
C LYS A 27 1.25 -8.60 4.00
N ARG A 28 0.87 -7.55 3.27
CA ARG A 28 1.57 -7.10 2.07
C ARG A 28 1.22 -5.64 1.82
N VAL A 29 2.18 -4.89 1.33
CA VAL A 29 1.98 -3.47 1.03
C VAL A 29 2.17 -3.24 -0.46
N TYR A 30 1.25 -2.47 -1.06
CA TYR A 30 1.34 -2.02 -2.45
C TYR A 30 1.68 -0.55 -2.43
N LEU A 31 2.72 -0.16 -3.15
CA LEU A 31 3.26 1.20 -3.13
C LEU A 31 3.37 1.76 -4.53
N SER A 32 2.73 2.91 -4.76
CA SER A 32 2.79 3.58 -6.06
C SER A 32 4.11 4.30 -6.26
N MET A 33 4.76 4.06 -7.38
CA MET A 33 6.10 4.60 -7.63
C MET A 33 6.10 6.08 -7.98
N ASP A 34 4.96 6.64 -8.39
CA ASP A 34 4.82 8.07 -8.63
C ASP A 34 4.30 8.85 -7.43
N ALA A 35 4.18 8.20 -6.28
CA ALA A 35 3.82 8.88 -5.04
C ALA A 35 4.97 9.75 -4.53
N ASP A 36 4.65 10.67 -3.63
CA ASP A 36 5.66 11.53 -3.00
C ASP A 36 6.80 10.70 -2.43
N ILE A 37 8.04 11.16 -2.66
CA ILE A 37 9.23 10.41 -2.23
C ILE A 37 9.29 10.21 -0.72
N ARG A 38 8.84 11.20 0.06
CA ARG A 38 8.85 11.08 1.52
C ARG A 38 7.91 10.00 1.99
N LEU A 39 6.74 9.90 1.36
CA LEU A 39 5.77 8.84 1.66
C LEU A 39 6.38 7.49 1.33
N ARG A 40 7.00 7.37 0.16
CA ARG A 40 7.62 6.11 -0.25
C ARG A 40 8.72 5.69 0.71
N GLU A 41 9.59 6.62 1.11
CA GLU A 41 10.66 6.33 2.06
C GLU A 41 10.13 5.90 3.41
N THR A 42 9.08 6.54 3.91
CA THR A 42 8.44 6.19 5.17
C THR A 42 7.90 4.76 5.11
N ILE A 43 7.21 4.43 4.03
CA ILE A 43 6.61 3.09 3.87
C ILE A 43 7.69 2.01 3.73
N VAL A 44 8.74 2.26 2.95
CA VAL A 44 9.84 1.31 2.81
C VAL A 44 10.48 1.03 4.16
N SER A 45 10.73 2.08 4.94
CA SER A 45 11.33 1.95 6.26
C SER A 45 10.46 1.11 7.20
N LEU A 46 9.17 1.40 7.24
CA LEU A 46 8.23 0.66 8.09
C LEU A 46 8.09 -0.80 7.67
N CYS A 47 8.08 -1.06 6.38
CA CYS A 47 7.99 -2.43 5.88
C CYS A 47 9.25 -3.22 6.21
N ASN A 48 10.41 -2.57 6.14
CA ASN A 48 11.67 -3.22 6.53
C ASN A 48 11.67 -3.58 8.01
N GLU A 49 11.18 -2.68 8.87
CA GLU A 49 11.10 -2.94 10.30
C GLU A 49 10.12 -4.06 10.62
N SER A 50 9.06 -4.17 9.86
CA SER A 50 7.99 -5.14 10.10
C SER A 50 8.16 -6.42 9.28
N ASP A 51 9.18 -6.49 8.44
CA ASP A 51 9.45 -7.63 7.57
C ASP A 51 8.26 -7.93 6.64
N VAL A 52 7.68 -6.88 6.08
CA VAL A 52 6.52 -6.98 5.19
C VAL A 52 6.97 -6.70 3.76
N SER A 53 6.52 -7.53 2.82
CA SER A 53 6.85 -7.38 1.40
C SER A 53 6.16 -6.18 0.80
N ILE A 54 6.85 -5.52 -0.15
CA ILE A 54 6.30 -4.40 -0.91
C ILE A 54 6.15 -4.83 -2.37
N VAL A 55 4.98 -4.56 -2.94
CA VAL A 55 4.74 -4.70 -4.36
C VAL A 55 4.71 -3.30 -4.97
N GLU A 56 5.58 -3.05 -5.92
CA GLU A 56 5.65 -1.75 -6.60
C GLU A 56 4.57 -1.66 -7.68
N VAL A 57 3.85 -0.57 -7.69
CA VAL A 57 2.81 -0.30 -8.69
C VAL A 57 3.22 0.97 -9.45
N PRO A 58 3.17 0.98 -10.79
CA PRO A 58 3.71 2.12 -11.55
C PRO A 58 3.10 3.46 -11.18
N THR A 59 1.78 3.54 -11.02
CA THR A 59 1.11 4.82 -10.76
C THR A 59 0.06 4.71 -9.68
N MET A 60 -0.26 5.87 -9.09
CA MET A 60 -1.35 5.95 -8.11
C MET A 60 -2.70 5.61 -8.76
N ASP A 61 -2.87 5.97 -10.03
CA ASP A 61 -4.11 5.63 -10.75
C ASP A 61 -4.29 4.12 -10.86
N ASP A 62 -3.21 3.42 -11.19
CA ASP A 62 -3.25 1.96 -11.28
C ASP A 62 -3.60 1.33 -9.93
N LEU A 63 -3.00 1.83 -8.86
CA LEU A 63 -3.27 1.28 -7.53
C LEU A 63 -4.70 1.60 -7.08
N GLY A 64 -5.16 2.82 -7.30
CA GLY A 64 -6.53 3.20 -6.98
C GLY A 64 -7.54 2.34 -7.73
N HIS A 65 -7.29 2.13 -9.02
CA HIS A 65 -8.15 1.27 -9.84
C HIS A 65 -8.19 -0.16 -9.31
N ALA A 66 -7.02 -0.70 -8.96
CA ALA A 66 -6.94 -2.05 -8.41
C ALA A 66 -7.67 -2.19 -7.07
N CYS A 67 -7.70 -1.12 -6.28
CA CYS A 67 -8.42 -1.08 -5.01
C CYS A 67 -9.93 -0.88 -5.19
N GLY A 68 -10.38 -0.56 -6.39
CA GLY A 68 -11.81 -0.33 -6.67
C GLY A 68 -12.30 1.05 -6.28
N ILE A 69 -11.40 2.03 -6.18
CA ILE A 69 -11.77 3.42 -5.88
C ILE A 69 -11.58 4.29 -7.12
N GLN A 70 -12.21 5.46 -7.14
CA GLN A 70 -12.22 6.34 -8.32
C GLN A 70 -11.11 7.38 -8.30
N VAL A 71 -10.29 7.39 -7.27
CA VAL A 71 -9.16 8.31 -7.14
C VAL A 71 -7.88 7.48 -7.02
N GLY A 72 -6.75 8.13 -7.23
CA GLY A 72 -5.47 7.47 -7.09
C GLY A 72 -5.17 7.10 -5.65
N ALA A 73 -4.36 6.07 -5.46
CA ALA A 73 -3.90 5.64 -4.14
C ALA A 73 -2.38 5.61 -4.12
N ALA A 74 -1.78 6.28 -3.14
CA ALA A 74 -0.32 6.27 -3.00
C ALA A 74 0.17 4.93 -2.44
N VAL A 75 -0.58 4.36 -1.51
CA VAL A 75 -0.22 3.13 -0.82
C VAL A 75 -1.48 2.41 -0.34
N ALA A 76 -1.40 1.09 -0.29
CA ALA A 76 -2.47 0.25 0.26
C ALA A 76 -1.83 -0.97 0.90
N ALA A 77 -2.53 -1.60 1.83
CA ALA A 77 -2.04 -2.80 2.49
C ALA A 77 -3.14 -3.84 2.57
N ILE A 78 -2.74 -5.09 2.40
CA ILE A 78 -3.62 -6.24 2.68
C ILE A 78 -3.45 -6.59 4.16
N VAL A 79 -4.57 -6.72 4.82
CA VAL A 79 -4.59 -6.99 6.26
C VAL A 79 -5.31 -8.28 6.60
#